data_b75b56cd2f43fd1b005906a1d51bbd69
#
_entry.id   b75b56cd2f43fd1b005906a1d51bbd69
#
_cell.length_a   1.000
_cell.length_b   1.000
_cell.length_c   1.000
_cell.angle_alpha   90.00
_cell.angle_beta   90.00
_cell.angle_gamma   90.00
#
_symmetry.space_group_name_H-M   'P 1'
#
loop_
_entity.id
_entity.type
_entity.pdbx_description
1 polymer ?
#
loop_
_entity_poly.entity_id
_entity_poly.type
_entity_poly.pdbx_seq_one_letter_code
_entity_poly.pdbx_strand_id
1 'polypeptide(L)'
;MTTENATAATETGVVHYRFVPDQSRFTVQAFAEGLFSAFGHDPILEINEYAGEVEFVPGSFESASVKLTIKADAIVLSSDTKGVKEKDRREIEQTMREPVLDIAKYPEITFVSSNVSVTRLAEGRYRARVIGDLTFHGATQKNLWITSEVTFSGQSLRAKGDFSLKQTDFGIKPFSAAGGTIKLKNELKFSFDIVGEKTVGSEEKS
;
A
#
# COMPACT_ATOMS: atom_id res chain seq x y z
N MET A 1 -44.32 -21.55 17.45
CA MET A 1 -43.42 -20.45 17.06
C MET A 1 -42.01 -20.87 17.42
N THR A 2 -41.31 -21.44 16.46
CA THR A 2 -39.96 -21.99 16.65
C THR A 2 -39.00 -20.90 16.19
N THR A 3 -38.30 -20.28 17.13
CA THR A 3 -37.20 -19.35 16.85
C THR A 3 -36.00 -20.13 16.41
N GLU A 4 -35.71 -20.09 15.14
CA GLU A 4 -34.52 -20.63 14.55
C GLU A 4 -33.34 -19.73 14.94
N ASN A 5 -32.56 -20.24 15.88
CA ASN A 5 -31.32 -19.59 16.30
C ASN A 5 -30.27 -19.92 15.23
N ALA A 6 -30.03 -19.00 14.31
CA ALA A 6 -28.93 -19.10 13.35
C ALA A 6 -27.62 -18.97 14.13
N THR A 7 -27.08 -20.12 14.54
CA THR A 7 -25.73 -20.24 15.09
C THR A 7 -24.76 -19.88 13.97
N ALA A 8 -24.15 -18.70 14.04
CA ALA A 8 -23.05 -18.36 13.17
C ALA A 8 -21.96 -19.41 13.36
N ALA A 9 -21.71 -20.23 12.34
CA ALA A 9 -20.64 -21.19 12.34
C ALA A 9 -19.33 -20.45 12.56
N THR A 10 -18.67 -20.69 13.69
CA THR A 10 -17.35 -20.16 13.98
C THR A 10 -16.40 -20.86 13.00
N GLU A 11 -15.99 -20.15 11.95
CA GLU A 11 -14.96 -20.64 11.05
C GLU A 11 -13.68 -20.90 11.87
N THR A 12 -13.26 -22.14 11.96
CA THR A 12 -12.07 -22.56 12.75
C THR A 12 -10.80 -22.66 11.91
N GLY A 13 -10.91 -22.39 10.60
CA GLY A 13 -9.79 -22.47 9.66
C GLY A 13 -9.15 -21.12 9.37
N VAL A 14 -8.00 -21.15 8.69
CA VAL A 14 -7.35 -19.97 8.15
C VAL A 14 -8.24 -19.33 7.08
N VAL A 15 -8.50 -18.05 7.18
CA VAL A 15 -9.19 -17.30 6.13
C VAL A 15 -8.17 -16.48 5.33
N HIS A 16 -8.41 -16.41 4.04
CA HIS A 16 -7.56 -15.71 3.09
C HIS A 16 -8.34 -14.62 2.40
N TYR A 17 -7.74 -13.43 2.32
CA TYR A 17 -8.26 -12.31 1.53
C TYR A 17 -7.22 -11.91 0.50
N ARG A 18 -7.63 -11.73 -0.75
CA ARG A 18 -6.79 -11.15 -1.81
C ARG A 18 -7.18 -9.71 -2.05
N PHE A 19 -6.19 -8.86 -2.22
CA PHE A 19 -6.41 -7.45 -2.53
C PHE A 19 -7.00 -7.28 -3.94
N VAL A 20 -7.91 -6.33 -4.06
CA VAL A 20 -8.61 -6.00 -5.31
C VAL A 20 -8.23 -4.57 -5.72
N PRO A 21 -7.20 -4.40 -6.58
CA PRO A 21 -6.72 -3.07 -6.97
C PRO A 21 -7.80 -2.17 -7.55
N ASP A 22 -8.67 -2.71 -8.41
CA ASP A 22 -9.76 -1.96 -9.07
C ASP A 22 -10.82 -1.39 -8.11
N GLN A 23 -10.91 -1.92 -6.89
CA GLN A 23 -11.80 -1.43 -5.83
C GLN A 23 -11.06 -0.63 -4.75
N SER A 24 -9.77 -0.46 -4.93
CA SER A 24 -8.86 0.10 -3.95
C SER A 24 -8.25 1.41 -4.44
N ARG A 25 -7.68 2.17 -3.52
CA ARG A 25 -6.87 3.34 -3.84
C ARG A 25 -5.56 3.27 -3.07
N PHE A 26 -4.45 3.33 -3.79
CA PHE A 26 -3.13 3.38 -3.19
C PHE A 26 -2.32 4.49 -3.86
N THR A 27 -1.91 5.48 -3.05
CA THR A 27 -1.24 6.69 -3.55
C THR A 27 0.05 6.97 -2.80
N VAL A 28 0.95 7.64 -3.51
CA VAL A 28 2.20 8.19 -2.95
C VAL A 28 2.24 9.67 -3.26
N GLN A 29 2.35 10.51 -2.25
CA GLN A 29 2.54 11.93 -2.39
C GLN A 29 4.01 12.29 -2.18
N ALA A 30 4.61 12.93 -3.16
CA ALA A 30 5.89 13.59 -3.02
C ALA A 30 5.67 15.10 -2.81
N PHE A 31 6.57 15.76 -2.11
CA PHE A 31 6.43 17.16 -1.74
C PHE A 31 7.50 18.00 -2.42
N ALA A 32 7.08 19.07 -3.08
CA ALA A 32 8.00 20.04 -3.64
C ALA A 32 8.75 20.81 -2.55
N GLU A 33 9.99 21.17 -2.82
CA GLU A 33 10.86 21.94 -1.92
C GLU A 33 11.53 23.10 -2.69
N GLY A 34 11.86 24.19 -1.98
CA GLY A 34 12.57 25.34 -2.53
C GLY A 34 11.65 26.42 -3.11
N LEU A 35 12.20 27.27 -4.00
CA LEU A 35 11.49 28.43 -4.56
C LEU A 35 10.24 28.03 -5.36
N PHE A 36 10.20 26.82 -5.91
CA PHE A 36 9.05 26.31 -6.67
C PHE A 36 7.96 25.67 -5.82
N SER A 37 8.16 25.47 -4.50
CA SER A 37 7.09 24.98 -3.62
C SER A 37 5.87 25.93 -3.61
N ALA A 38 6.09 27.21 -3.91
CA ALA A 38 5.01 28.21 -4.04
C ALA A 38 4.26 28.14 -5.39
N PHE A 39 4.84 27.49 -6.40
CA PHE A 39 4.29 27.39 -7.76
C PHE A 39 4.05 25.95 -8.21
N GLY A 40 4.60 24.99 -7.48
CA GLY A 40 4.48 23.56 -7.78
C GLY A 40 3.38 22.91 -6.95
N HIS A 41 2.63 22.04 -7.58
CA HIS A 41 1.74 21.14 -6.88
C HIS A 41 2.56 19.93 -6.46
N ASP A 42 2.35 19.48 -5.23
CA ASP A 42 2.94 18.23 -4.75
C ASP A 42 2.41 17.07 -5.61
N PRO A 43 3.26 16.37 -6.36
CA PRO A 43 2.79 15.32 -7.24
C PRO A 43 2.22 14.15 -6.42
N ILE A 44 1.06 13.68 -6.85
CA ILE A 44 0.43 12.49 -6.34
C ILE A 44 0.61 11.39 -7.39
N LEU A 45 1.18 10.27 -6.98
CA LEU A 45 1.32 9.07 -7.79
C LEU A 45 0.27 8.05 -7.36
N GLU A 46 -0.25 7.31 -8.32
CA GLU A 46 -1.15 6.16 -8.08
C GLU A 46 -0.41 4.86 -8.35
N ILE A 47 -0.69 3.86 -7.52
CA ILE A 47 -0.19 2.50 -7.67
C ILE A 47 -1.38 1.66 -8.13
N ASN A 48 -1.40 1.32 -9.43
CA ASN A 48 -2.57 0.71 -10.07
C ASN A 48 -2.48 -0.81 -10.17
N GLU A 49 -1.26 -1.39 -10.18
CA GLU A 49 -1.07 -2.83 -10.24
C GLU A 49 -0.25 -3.31 -9.05
N TYR A 50 -0.87 -4.14 -8.26
CA TYR A 50 -0.24 -4.85 -7.16
C TYR A 50 -1.01 -6.13 -6.84
N ALA A 51 -0.33 -7.09 -6.26
CA ALA A 51 -0.92 -8.27 -5.68
C ALA A 51 -0.67 -8.26 -4.17
N GLY A 52 -1.65 -8.66 -3.40
CA GLY A 52 -1.48 -8.77 -1.96
C GLY A 52 -2.50 -9.70 -1.35
N GLU A 53 -2.15 -10.20 -0.18
CA GLU A 53 -2.98 -11.13 0.57
C GLU A 53 -2.88 -10.89 2.07
N VAL A 54 -3.94 -11.21 2.76
CA VAL A 54 -4.01 -11.26 4.22
C VAL A 54 -4.53 -12.64 4.61
N GLU A 55 -3.85 -13.27 5.54
CA GLU A 55 -4.25 -14.54 6.13
C GLU A 55 -4.36 -14.39 7.64
N PHE A 56 -5.36 -14.99 8.24
CA PHE A 56 -5.50 -15.07 9.70
C PHE A 56 -6.52 -16.14 10.11
N VAL A 57 -6.52 -16.50 11.38
CA VAL A 57 -7.56 -17.34 11.99
C VAL A 57 -8.59 -16.43 12.65
N PRO A 58 -9.89 -16.52 12.31
CA PRO A 58 -10.94 -15.74 12.95
C PRO A 58 -10.92 -15.91 14.48
N GLY A 59 -10.87 -14.78 15.21
CA GLY A 59 -10.77 -14.80 16.66
C GLY A 59 -9.34 -14.92 17.22
N SER A 60 -8.35 -15.28 16.39
CA SER A 60 -6.93 -15.31 16.75
C SER A 60 -6.08 -14.66 15.66
N PHE A 61 -5.52 -13.50 15.96
CA PHE A 61 -4.69 -12.74 15.00
C PHE A 61 -3.18 -12.99 15.21
N GLU A 62 -2.79 -13.90 16.09
CA GLU A 62 -1.37 -14.17 16.42
C GLU A 62 -0.60 -14.73 15.20
N SER A 63 -1.28 -15.49 14.36
CA SER A 63 -0.72 -16.05 13.12
C SER A 63 -1.05 -15.22 11.88
N ALA A 64 -1.60 -14.01 12.07
CA ALA A 64 -1.97 -13.17 10.92
C ALA A 64 -0.73 -12.76 10.11
N SER A 65 -0.88 -12.79 8.80
CA SER A 65 0.17 -12.38 7.87
C SER A 65 -0.37 -11.45 6.78
N VAL A 66 0.50 -10.58 6.29
CA VAL A 66 0.23 -9.66 5.18
C VAL A 66 1.39 -9.73 4.21
N LYS A 67 1.11 -9.93 2.94
CA LYS A 67 2.07 -9.84 1.85
C LYS A 67 1.56 -8.88 0.79
N LEU A 68 2.48 -8.11 0.22
CA LEU A 68 2.18 -7.17 -0.86
C LEU A 68 3.34 -7.16 -1.85
N THR A 69 3.03 -7.22 -3.13
CA THR A 69 3.97 -7.01 -4.24
C THR A 69 3.39 -5.97 -5.19
N ILE A 70 4.15 -4.91 -5.44
CA ILE A 70 3.78 -3.81 -6.34
C ILE A 70 4.71 -3.89 -7.55
N LYS A 71 4.16 -3.76 -8.75
CA LYS A 71 4.96 -3.55 -9.96
C LYS A 71 5.40 -2.08 -10.03
N ALA A 72 6.69 -1.84 -10.11
CA ALA A 72 7.23 -0.47 -10.10
C ALA A 72 6.83 0.33 -11.36
N ASP A 73 6.60 -0.33 -12.50
CA ASP A 73 6.14 0.28 -13.74
C ASP A 73 4.65 0.69 -13.72
N ALA A 74 3.88 0.13 -12.77
CA ALA A 74 2.47 0.49 -12.55
C ALA A 74 2.27 1.75 -11.70
N ILE A 75 3.36 2.39 -11.27
CA ILE A 75 3.31 3.68 -10.59
C ILE A 75 3.20 4.78 -11.63
N VAL A 76 2.09 5.52 -11.62
CA VAL A 76 1.77 6.57 -12.58
C VAL A 76 1.43 7.88 -11.88
N LEU A 77 1.55 8.99 -12.60
CA LEU A 77 1.12 10.27 -12.06
C LEU A 77 -0.41 10.32 -12.01
N SER A 78 -0.97 10.58 -10.83
CA SER A 78 -2.43 10.64 -10.63
C SER A 78 -3.06 11.80 -11.38
N SER A 79 -4.28 11.60 -11.86
CA SER A 79 -5.13 12.68 -12.39
C SER A 79 -5.45 13.77 -11.34
N ASP A 80 -5.33 13.44 -10.07
CA ASP A 80 -5.51 14.40 -8.97
C ASP A 80 -4.37 15.42 -8.87
N THR A 81 -3.22 15.17 -9.51
CA THR A 81 -2.14 16.13 -9.62
C THR A 81 -2.56 17.27 -10.57
N LYS A 82 -2.95 18.40 -9.98
CA LYS A 82 -3.44 19.58 -10.74
C LYS A 82 -2.30 20.32 -11.40
N GLY A 83 -2.61 21.06 -12.47
CA GLY A 83 -1.70 22.01 -13.13
C GLY A 83 -0.62 21.38 -14.01
N VAL A 84 -0.57 20.06 -14.14
CA VAL A 84 0.38 19.34 -14.98
C VAL A 84 -0.22 19.12 -16.37
N LYS A 85 0.45 19.61 -17.42
CA LYS A 85 0.05 19.39 -18.81
C LYS A 85 0.41 17.95 -19.24
N GLU A 86 -0.28 17.41 -20.24
CA GLU A 86 -0.08 16.06 -20.73
C GLU A 86 1.38 15.77 -21.17
N LYS A 87 2.04 16.76 -21.80
CA LYS A 87 3.45 16.64 -22.16
C LYS A 87 4.34 16.48 -20.92
N ASP A 88 4.11 17.32 -19.91
CA ASP A 88 4.91 17.35 -18.69
C ASP A 88 4.65 16.07 -17.84
N ARG A 89 3.42 15.52 -17.91
CA ARG A 89 3.05 14.25 -17.29
C ARG A 89 3.95 13.11 -17.75
N ARG A 90 4.12 12.96 -19.06
CA ARG A 90 4.97 11.89 -19.64
C ARG A 90 6.43 12.04 -19.23
N GLU A 91 6.93 13.26 -19.21
CA GLU A 91 8.30 13.58 -18.79
C GLU A 91 8.52 13.25 -17.30
N ILE A 92 7.55 13.58 -16.43
CA ILE A 92 7.58 13.24 -15.00
C ILE A 92 7.59 11.72 -14.82
N GLU A 93 6.69 11.00 -15.51
CA GLU A 93 6.61 9.54 -15.41
C GLU A 93 7.87 8.84 -15.92
N GLN A 94 8.42 9.30 -17.04
CA GLN A 94 9.68 8.77 -17.56
C GLN A 94 10.83 9.04 -16.59
N THR A 95 10.95 10.25 -16.06
CA THR A 95 11.95 10.61 -15.06
C THR A 95 11.83 9.77 -13.80
N MET A 96 10.61 9.50 -13.35
CA MET A 96 10.36 8.65 -12.20
C MET A 96 10.81 7.20 -12.47
N ARG A 97 10.42 6.65 -13.62
CA ARG A 97 10.68 5.23 -13.95
C ARG A 97 12.16 4.93 -14.18
N GLU A 98 12.84 5.78 -14.91
CA GLU A 98 14.22 5.52 -15.34
C GLU A 98 15.26 5.98 -14.31
N PRO A 99 15.52 7.32 -14.13
CA PRO A 99 16.61 7.74 -13.26
C PRO A 99 16.29 7.69 -11.77
N VAL A 100 14.99 7.67 -11.36
CA VAL A 100 14.63 7.69 -9.93
C VAL A 100 14.39 6.29 -9.39
N LEU A 101 13.55 5.49 -10.03
CA LEU A 101 13.20 4.15 -9.58
C LEU A 101 14.05 3.04 -10.22
N ASP A 102 14.69 3.32 -11.35
CA ASP A 102 15.47 2.32 -12.12
C ASP A 102 14.69 0.99 -12.24
N ILE A 103 13.47 1.10 -12.79
CA ILE A 103 12.52 -0.02 -12.84
C ILE A 103 13.04 -1.23 -13.63
N ALA A 104 13.97 -1.01 -14.56
CA ALA A 104 14.62 -2.09 -15.29
C ALA A 104 15.45 -2.99 -14.36
N LYS A 105 16.03 -2.42 -13.30
CA LYS A 105 16.82 -3.14 -12.30
C LYS A 105 15.99 -3.56 -11.10
N TYR A 106 15.02 -2.75 -10.73
CA TYR A 106 14.18 -2.93 -9.54
C TYR A 106 12.69 -2.94 -9.92
N PRO A 107 12.22 -3.99 -10.63
CA PRO A 107 10.85 -4.04 -11.18
C PRO A 107 9.76 -4.18 -10.12
N GLU A 108 10.10 -4.57 -8.90
CA GLU A 108 9.13 -4.86 -7.85
C GLU A 108 9.47 -4.18 -6.52
N ILE A 109 8.40 -3.83 -5.80
CA ILE A 109 8.44 -3.40 -4.40
C ILE A 109 7.67 -4.43 -3.62
N THR A 110 8.26 -4.99 -2.55
CA THR A 110 7.64 -6.06 -1.77
C THR A 110 7.57 -5.71 -0.29
N PHE A 111 6.46 -6.08 0.34
CA PHE A 111 6.30 -6.01 1.78
C PHE A 111 5.86 -7.37 2.32
N VAL A 112 6.53 -7.84 3.37
CA VAL A 112 6.19 -9.08 4.05
C VAL A 112 6.12 -8.81 5.55
N SER A 113 4.97 -9.08 6.15
CA SER A 113 4.81 -8.90 7.59
C SER A 113 5.60 -9.94 8.39
N SER A 114 6.15 -9.51 9.50
CA SER A 114 6.76 -10.38 10.52
C SER A 114 5.88 -10.49 11.77
N ASN A 115 5.00 -9.51 11.99
CA ASN A 115 4.06 -9.51 13.11
C ASN A 115 2.83 -8.67 12.77
N VAL A 116 1.67 -9.12 13.22
CA VAL A 116 0.41 -8.38 13.14
C VAL A 116 -0.24 -8.37 14.51
N SER A 117 -0.56 -7.18 15.01
CA SER A 117 -1.33 -7.01 16.24
C SER A 117 -2.63 -6.26 15.97
N VAL A 118 -3.72 -6.72 16.55
CA VAL A 118 -5.06 -6.22 16.26
C VAL A 118 -5.78 -5.84 17.54
N THR A 119 -6.37 -4.65 17.55
CA THR A 119 -7.22 -4.15 18.64
C THR A 119 -8.63 -3.94 18.11
N ARG A 120 -9.63 -4.56 18.74
CA ARG A 120 -11.04 -4.34 18.38
C ARG A 120 -11.48 -2.94 18.82
N LEU A 121 -12.06 -2.18 17.91
CA LEU A 121 -12.61 -0.84 18.16
C LEU A 121 -14.14 -0.89 18.36
N ALA A 122 -14.82 -1.67 17.52
CA ALA A 122 -16.25 -1.91 17.56
C ALA A 122 -16.56 -3.23 16.85
N GLU A 123 -17.83 -3.57 16.71
CA GLU A 123 -18.24 -4.72 15.91
C GLU A 123 -17.79 -4.52 14.44
N GLY A 124 -17.09 -5.51 13.88
CA GLY A 124 -16.55 -5.47 12.53
C GLY A 124 -15.45 -4.42 12.28
N ARG A 125 -15.03 -3.65 13.30
CA ARG A 125 -13.99 -2.60 13.17
C ARG A 125 -12.81 -2.85 14.09
N TYR A 126 -11.61 -2.76 13.52
CA TYR A 126 -10.36 -3.06 14.18
C TYR A 126 -9.30 -2.02 13.85
N ARG A 127 -8.34 -1.88 14.74
CA ARG A 127 -7.06 -1.23 14.45
C ARG A 127 -6.01 -2.30 14.35
N ALA A 128 -5.36 -2.41 13.19
CA ALA A 128 -4.25 -3.30 12.96
C ALA A 128 -2.93 -2.52 12.97
N ARG A 129 -1.92 -3.06 13.63
CA ARG A 129 -0.52 -2.67 13.50
C ARG A 129 0.21 -3.84 12.86
N VAL A 130 0.75 -3.60 11.69
CA VAL A 130 1.51 -4.57 10.92
C VAL A 130 2.98 -4.16 10.96
N ILE A 131 3.84 -5.07 11.38
CA ILE A 131 5.30 -4.91 11.35
C ILE A 131 5.82 -5.85 10.28
N GLY A 132 6.71 -5.36 9.43
CA GLY A 132 7.27 -6.18 8.34
C GLY A 132 8.49 -5.56 7.69
N ASP A 133 9.01 -6.26 6.71
CA ASP A 133 10.16 -5.87 5.93
C ASP A 133 9.68 -5.35 4.57
N LEU A 134 10.06 -4.11 4.25
CA LEU A 134 9.80 -3.47 2.96
C LEU A 134 11.07 -3.48 2.12
N THR A 135 11.02 -4.12 0.97
CA THR A 135 12.08 -4.05 -0.04
C THR A 135 11.64 -3.10 -1.15
N PHE A 136 12.43 -2.06 -1.36
CA PHE A 136 12.20 -1.03 -2.35
C PHE A 136 13.54 -0.61 -2.96
N HIS A 137 13.62 -0.48 -4.28
CA HIS A 137 14.83 -0.07 -4.99
C HIS A 137 16.08 -0.90 -4.59
N GLY A 138 15.88 -2.19 -4.35
CA GLY A 138 16.95 -3.13 -3.97
C GLY A 138 17.45 -3.04 -2.53
N ALA A 139 16.92 -2.11 -1.72
CA ALA A 139 17.21 -2.00 -0.29
C ALA A 139 16.02 -2.50 0.54
N THR A 140 16.30 -3.11 1.68
CA THR A 140 15.27 -3.61 2.60
C THR A 140 15.30 -2.84 3.93
N GLN A 141 14.21 -2.14 4.23
CA GLN A 141 13.96 -1.59 5.55
C GLN A 141 13.25 -2.64 6.39
N LYS A 142 13.92 -3.09 7.44
CA LYS A 142 13.37 -4.07 8.37
C LYS A 142 12.50 -3.41 9.43
N ASN A 143 11.52 -4.19 9.92
CA ASN A 143 10.64 -3.79 11.02
C ASN A 143 9.90 -2.46 10.76
N LEU A 144 9.57 -2.16 9.50
CA LEU A 144 8.66 -1.08 9.20
C LEU A 144 7.30 -1.40 9.82
N TRP A 145 6.71 -0.43 10.52
CA TRP A 145 5.40 -0.59 11.12
C TRP A 145 4.37 0.33 10.48
N ILE A 146 3.24 -0.25 10.12
CA ILE A 146 2.13 0.43 9.46
C ILE A 146 0.89 0.23 10.31
N THR A 147 0.18 1.30 10.60
CA THR A 147 -1.11 1.23 11.31
C THR A 147 -2.25 1.45 10.32
N SER A 148 -3.27 0.61 10.43
CA SER A 148 -4.48 0.73 9.61
C SER A 148 -5.74 0.57 10.45
N GLU A 149 -6.83 1.17 10.00
CA GLU A 149 -8.17 0.85 10.43
C GLU A 149 -8.74 -0.20 9.46
N VAL A 150 -9.21 -1.32 10.00
CA VAL A 150 -9.74 -2.44 9.23
C VAL A 150 -11.20 -2.65 9.56
N THR A 151 -12.02 -2.77 8.51
CA THR A 151 -13.43 -3.14 8.63
C THR A 151 -13.71 -4.42 7.86
N PHE A 152 -14.52 -5.31 8.45
CA PHE A 152 -15.03 -6.50 7.80
C PHE A 152 -16.50 -6.32 7.45
N SER A 153 -16.88 -6.69 6.24
CA SER A 153 -18.26 -6.63 5.75
C SER A 153 -18.54 -7.85 4.84
N GLY A 154 -19.22 -8.87 5.41
CA GLY A 154 -19.49 -10.10 4.68
C GLY A 154 -18.20 -10.79 4.22
N GLN A 155 -18.04 -10.90 2.91
CA GLN A 155 -16.89 -11.56 2.28
C GLN A 155 -15.71 -10.60 1.98
N SER A 156 -15.80 -9.35 2.40
CA SER A 156 -14.77 -8.35 2.14
C SER A 156 -14.16 -7.78 3.41
N LEU A 157 -12.91 -7.38 3.34
CA LEU A 157 -12.25 -6.49 4.29
C LEU A 157 -11.91 -5.17 3.60
N ARG A 158 -11.83 -4.10 4.35
CA ARG A 158 -11.30 -2.82 3.90
C ARG A 158 -10.31 -2.29 4.92
N ALA A 159 -9.08 -2.00 4.46
CA ALA A 159 -8.02 -1.47 5.29
C ALA A 159 -7.63 -0.07 4.82
N LYS A 160 -7.63 0.90 5.74
CA LYS A 160 -7.26 2.30 5.48
C LYS A 160 -6.13 2.72 6.40
N GLY A 161 -5.17 3.45 5.84
CA GLY A 161 -4.08 4.00 6.61
C GLY A 161 -3.15 4.88 5.80
N ASP A 162 -2.19 5.44 6.48
CA ASP A 162 -1.09 6.18 5.89
C ASP A 162 0.21 5.93 6.65
N PHE A 163 1.32 6.11 5.97
CA PHE A 163 2.66 6.06 6.53
C PHE A 163 3.63 6.88 5.68
N SER A 164 4.78 7.22 6.23
CA SER A 164 5.82 7.96 5.52
C SER A 164 7.10 7.14 5.42
N LEU A 165 7.83 7.33 4.33
CA LEU A 165 9.16 6.77 4.10
C LEU A 165 10.11 7.87 3.65
N LYS A 166 11.41 7.67 3.88
CA LYS A 166 12.46 8.51 3.30
C LYS A 166 13.06 7.81 2.08
N GLN A 167 13.16 8.49 0.96
CA GLN A 167 13.75 7.98 -0.27
C GLN A 167 15.18 7.49 -0.05
N THR A 168 15.97 8.22 0.76
CA THR A 168 17.36 7.89 1.06
C THR A 168 17.54 6.60 1.84
N ASP A 169 16.53 6.12 2.58
CA ASP A 169 16.58 4.85 3.31
C ASP A 169 16.62 3.66 2.33
N PHE A 170 16.21 3.89 1.08
CA PHE A 170 16.24 2.91 -0.02
C PHE A 170 17.29 3.25 -1.09
N GLY A 171 18.25 4.13 -0.78
CA GLY A 171 19.28 4.54 -1.73
C GLY A 171 18.78 5.41 -2.90
N ILE A 172 17.52 5.85 -2.84
CA ILE A 172 16.96 6.75 -3.85
C ILE A 172 17.38 8.19 -3.53
N LYS A 173 18.00 8.85 -4.49
CA LYS A 173 18.31 10.28 -4.37
C LYS A 173 17.05 11.10 -4.70
N PRO A 174 16.57 11.97 -3.79
CA PRO A 174 15.45 12.84 -4.09
C PRO A 174 15.69 13.65 -5.36
N PHE A 175 14.67 13.72 -6.21
CA PHE A 175 14.78 14.42 -7.50
C PHE A 175 15.18 15.88 -7.31
N SER A 176 16.11 16.34 -8.16
CA SER A 176 16.56 17.72 -8.21
C SER A 176 16.93 18.08 -9.65
N ALA A 177 16.42 19.22 -10.14
CA ALA A 177 16.67 19.75 -11.48
C ALA A 177 16.96 21.24 -11.44
N ALA A 178 17.37 21.81 -12.60
CA ALA A 178 17.64 23.23 -12.80
C ALA A 178 18.57 23.83 -11.73
N GLY A 179 19.70 23.15 -11.47
CA GLY A 179 20.66 23.62 -10.45
C GLY A 179 20.14 23.59 -9.02
N GLY A 180 19.15 22.74 -8.73
CA GLY A 180 18.53 22.62 -7.41
C GLY A 180 17.36 23.58 -7.17
N THR A 181 16.91 24.29 -8.21
CA THR A 181 15.74 25.16 -8.13
C THR A 181 14.43 24.37 -8.02
N ILE A 182 14.38 23.19 -8.66
CA ILE A 182 13.29 22.22 -8.55
C ILE A 182 13.81 21.06 -7.71
N LYS A 183 13.18 20.81 -6.57
CA LYS A 183 13.54 19.70 -5.67
C LYS A 183 12.30 19.05 -5.11
N LEU A 184 12.39 17.76 -4.85
CA LEU A 184 11.44 17.03 -4.00
C LEU A 184 12.05 16.79 -2.62
N LYS A 185 11.20 16.84 -1.59
CA LYS A 185 11.61 16.43 -0.23
C LYS A 185 12.01 14.95 -0.20
N ASN A 186 12.84 14.61 0.76
CA ASN A 186 13.23 13.23 0.99
C ASN A 186 12.06 12.34 1.43
N GLU A 187 11.10 12.92 2.14
CA GLU A 187 9.92 12.21 2.63
C GLU A 187 8.87 12.01 1.55
N LEU A 188 8.34 10.78 1.48
CA LEU A 188 7.17 10.38 0.69
C LEU A 188 6.06 10.00 1.66
N LYS A 189 4.83 10.43 1.40
CA LYS A 189 3.65 10.00 2.13
C LYS A 189 2.85 8.98 1.31
N PHE A 190 2.66 7.81 1.88
CA PHE A 190 1.83 6.74 1.33
C PHE A 190 0.46 6.79 2.00
N SER A 191 -0.60 6.68 1.20
CA SER A 191 -1.98 6.59 1.69
C SER A 191 -2.69 5.47 0.96
N PHE A 192 -3.41 4.63 1.71
CA PHE A 192 -4.09 3.49 1.14
C PHE A 192 -5.51 3.33 1.68
N ASP A 193 -6.36 2.83 0.81
CA ASP A 193 -7.73 2.39 1.05
C ASP A 193 -7.93 1.11 0.26
N ILE A 194 -7.53 -0.02 0.85
CA ILE A 194 -7.44 -1.32 0.19
C ILE A 194 -8.66 -2.16 0.51
N VAL A 195 -9.26 -2.71 -0.53
CA VAL A 195 -10.30 -3.73 -0.44
C VAL A 195 -9.67 -5.10 -0.66
N GLY A 196 -10.01 -6.04 0.19
CA GLY A 196 -9.68 -7.44 0.03
C GLY A 196 -10.94 -8.30 -0.02
N GLU A 197 -10.97 -9.25 -0.92
CA GLU A 197 -12.06 -10.22 -1.05
C GLU A 197 -11.61 -11.58 -0.52
N LYS A 198 -12.49 -12.22 0.25
CA LYS A 198 -12.25 -13.54 0.80
C LYS A 198 -12.15 -14.56 -0.33
N THR A 199 -11.05 -15.29 -0.37
CA THR A 199 -10.92 -16.42 -1.28
C THR A 199 -11.52 -17.65 -0.63
N VAL A 200 -12.43 -18.33 -1.35
CA VAL A 200 -12.90 -19.65 -0.94
C VAL A 200 -11.71 -20.59 -1.06
N GLY A 201 -11.28 -21.17 0.06
CA GLY A 201 -10.22 -22.18 0.03
C GLY A 201 -10.59 -23.27 -0.95
N SER A 202 -9.76 -23.52 -1.95
CA SER A 202 -9.83 -24.77 -2.69
C SER A 202 -9.57 -25.90 -1.66
N GLU A 203 -10.61 -26.64 -1.29
CA GLU A 203 -10.41 -27.91 -0.61
C GLU A 203 -9.42 -28.72 -1.47
N GLU A 204 -8.24 -28.97 -0.93
CA GLU A 204 -7.37 -29.98 -1.50
C GLU A 204 -8.15 -31.30 -1.50
N LYS A 205 -8.58 -31.70 -2.69
CA LYS A 205 -9.05 -33.07 -2.90
C LYS A 205 -7.86 -34.00 -2.71
N SER A 206 -7.87 -34.66 -1.55
CA SER A 206 -7.06 -35.86 -1.31
C SER A 206 -7.43 -36.98 -2.29
#